data_fb330d8f094f3d40aeeb14f45ed20ca0
#
_entry.id   fb330d8f094f3d40aeeb14f45ed20ca0
#
_cell.length_a   1.000
_cell.length_b   1.000
_cell.length_c   1.000
_cell.angle_alpha   90.00
_cell.angle_beta   90.00
_cell.angle_gamma   90.00
#
_symmetry.space_group_name_H-M   'P 1'
#
loop_
_entity.id
_entity.type
_entity.pdbx_description
1 polymer ?
#
loop_
_entity_poly.entity_id
_entity_poly.type
_entity_poly.pdbx_seq_one_letter_code
_entity_poly.pdbx_strand_id
1 'polypeptide(L)'
;RENGEGAVISCERGVFLITPPDTPDDSWNTVQLIGIPASDAVLVDLDGCGEEELFVMSPFHGDTASIYKKHWGRYEKIYEYPEKAEFLHALYGGDIGGIPTVVVGHRKGARRLLAFRSDKMGSYKVQVLDQDTGAANVLHYKKNGMDIMIAANRETDEIAMYEFEEETCK
;
A
#
# COMPACT_ATOMS: atom_id res chain seq x y z
N ARG A 1 16.23 -8.40 -6.51
CA ARG A 1 16.58 -9.50 -5.59
C ARG A 1 16.90 -10.73 -6.42
N GLU A 2 18.06 -11.32 -6.21
CA GLU A 2 18.53 -12.45 -7.02
C GLU A 2 17.79 -13.76 -6.77
N ASN A 3 16.92 -13.85 -5.76
CA ASN A 3 16.23 -15.09 -5.43
C ASN A 3 14.79 -14.83 -4.95
N GLY A 4 13.88 -15.15 -5.83
CA GLY A 4 12.54 -15.56 -5.46
C GLY A 4 11.53 -14.44 -5.29
N GLU A 5 10.50 -14.53 -6.08
CA GLU A 5 9.25 -13.81 -5.87
C GLU A 5 8.67 -14.27 -4.52
N GLY A 6 8.33 -13.31 -3.67
CA GLY A 6 7.63 -13.55 -2.41
C GLY A 6 6.24 -12.93 -2.46
N ALA A 7 5.40 -13.27 -1.48
CA ALA A 7 4.11 -12.65 -1.29
C ALA A 7 3.95 -12.14 0.15
N VAL A 8 3.33 -10.98 0.29
CA VAL A 8 2.87 -10.46 1.57
C VAL A 8 1.46 -10.98 1.81
N ILE A 9 1.23 -11.57 2.97
CA ILE A 9 -0.08 -12.10 3.38
C ILE A 9 -0.50 -11.44 4.69
N SER A 10 -1.72 -10.92 4.69
CA SER A 10 -2.35 -10.33 5.86
C SER A 10 -3.45 -11.22 6.41
N CYS A 11 -3.57 -11.29 7.73
CA CYS A 11 -4.64 -12.02 8.42
C CYS A 11 -4.83 -11.53 9.85
N GLU A 12 -5.76 -12.15 10.58
CA GLU A 12 -6.03 -11.90 12.01
C GLU A 12 -4.79 -12.02 12.91
N ARG A 13 -3.80 -12.83 12.53
CA ARG A 13 -2.58 -13.05 13.32
C ARG A 13 -1.44 -12.12 12.95
N GLY A 14 -1.58 -11.31 11.91
CA GLY A 14 -0.55 -10.39 11.49
C GLY A 14 -0.28 -10.37 9.99
N VAL A 15 0.85 -9.77 9.63
CA VAL A 15 1.37 -9.70 8.28
C VAL A 15 2.58 -10.62 8.16
N PHE A 16 2.62 -11.42 7.12
CA PHE A 16 3.64 -12.40 6.85
C PHE A 16 4.24 -12.20 5.46
N LEU A 17 5.54 -12.37 5.36
CA LEU A 17 6.23 -12.56 4.09
C LEU A 17 6.41 -14.07 3.87
N ILE A 18 5.96 -14.57 2.74
CA ILE A 18 6.21 -15.94 2.31
C ILE A 18 7.08 -15.92 1.06
N THR A 19 8.07 -16.79 1.03
CA THR A 19 8.98 -16.94 -0.11
C THR A 19 9.07 -18.41 -0.52
N PRO A 20 9.26 -18.70 -1.82
CA PRO A 20 9.40 -20.08 -2.27
C PRO A 20 10.60 -20.74 -1.60
N PRO A 21 10.57 -22.06 -1.45
CA PRO A 21 11.71 -22.82 -0.96
C PRO A 21 12.83 -22.89 -2.02
N ASP A 22 14.03 -23.25 -1.58
CA ASP A 22 15.17 -23.45 -2.47
C ASP A 22 14.99 -24.68 -3.38
N THR A 23 14.24 -25.66 -2.92
CA THR A 23 13.89 -26.86 -3.71
C THR A 23 12.38 -27.07 -3.76
N PRO A 24 11.82 -27.62 -4.88
CA PRO A 24 10.37 -27.75 -5.07
C PRO A 24 9.66 -28.63 -4.02
N ASP A 25 10.38 -29.52 -3.37
CA ASP A 25 9.82 -30.48 -2.40
C ASP A 25 9.80 -29.91 -0.96
N ASP A 26 10.45 -28.78 -0.72
CA ASP A 26 10.51 -28.16 0.60
C ASP A 26 9.29 -27.26 0.86
N SER A 27 9.05 -26.97 2.14
CA SER A 27 7.98 -26.06 2.56
C SER A 27 8.36 -24.61 2.26
N TRP A 28 7.37 -23.78 1.93
CA TRP A 28 7.56 -22.34 1.78
C TRP A 28 8.07 -21.69 3.07
N ASN A 29 9.03 -20.80 2.93
CA ASN A 29 9.52 -20.01 4.05
C ASN A 29 8.46 -18.98 4.46
N THR A 30 8.22 -18.85 5.75
CA THR A 30 7.24 -17.91 6.29
C THR A 30 7.88 -17.09 7.40
N VAL A 31 7.86 -15.78 7.25
CA VAL A 31 8.38 -14.82 8.24
C VAL A 31 7.28 -13.89 8.65
N GLN A 32 6.97 -13.83 9.94
CA GLN A 32 6.04 -12.84 10.47
C GLN A 32 6.73 -11.48 10.53
N LEU A 33 6.16 -10.47 9.82
CA LEU A 33 6.68 -9.11 9.80
C LEU A 33 6.17 -8.30 11.01
N ILE A 34 4.85 -8.37 11.26
CA ILE A 34 4.19 -7.77 12.43
C ILE A 34 3.07 -8.67 12.94
N GLY A 35 2.77 -8.60 14.24
CA GLY A 35 1.79 -9.45 14.92
C GLY A 35 0.48 -8.74 15.28
N ILE A 36 -0.03 -7.86 14.42
CA ILE A 36 -1.33 -7.20 14.60
C ILE A 36 -2.32 -7.65 13.52
N PRO A 37 -3.62 -7.76 13.81
CA PRO A 37 -4.62 -8.06 12.79
C PRO A 37 -4.55 -7.04 11.63
N ALA A 38 -4.53 -7.53 10.41
CA ALA A 38 -4.46 -6.69 9.22
C ALA A 38 -5.38 -7.21 8.11
N SER A 39 -5.99 -6.29 7.36
CA SER A 39 -6.79 -6.62 6.18
C SER A 39 -5.94 -6.77 4.94
N ASP A 40 -4.97 -5.88 4.77
CA ASP A 40 -4.04 -5.89 3.65
C ASP A 40 -2.75 -5.16 4.01
N ALA A 41 -1.67 -5.46 3.28
CA ALA A 41 -0.38 -4.82 3.47
C ALA A 41 0.49 -4.90 2.22
N VAL A 42 1.41 -3.94 2.06
CA VAL A 42 2.35 -3.90 0.95
C VAL A 42 3.72 -3.41 1.41
N LEU A 43 4.78 -3.93 0.79
CA LEU A 43 6.16 -3.48 0.96
C LEU A 43 6.53 -2.52 -0.18
N VAL A 44 6.96 -1.31 0.16
CA VAL A 44 7.41 -0.28 -0.79
C VAL A 44 8.54 0.53 -0.17
N ASP A 45 9.61 0.76 -0.89
CA ASP A 45 10.68 1.70 -0.50
C ASP A 45 10.20 3.14 -0.74
N LEU A 46 9.36 3.64 0.19
CA LEU A 46 8.71 4.95 0.06
C LEU A 46 9.68 6.13 0.16
N ASP A 47 10.72 6.02 0.98
CA ASP A 47 11.68 7.10 1.17
C ASP A 47 12.90 7.02 0.24
N GLY A 48 13.05 5.92 -0.50
CA GLY A 48 14.12 5.71 -1.47
C GLY A 48 15.46 5.38 -0.82
N CYS A 49 15.48 4.86 0.41
CA CYS A 49 16.72 4.50 1.11
C CYS A 49 17.23 3.08 0.78
N GLY A 50 16.48 2.30 0.00
CA GLY A 50 16.79 0.92 -0.38
C GLY A 50 16.24 -0.15 0.57
N GLU A 51 15.58 0.24 1.66
CA GLU A 51 14.83 -0.65 2.56
C GLU A 51 13.33 -0.35 2.46
N GLU A 52 12.54 -1.38 2.21
CA GLU A 52 11.09 -1.24 2.05
C GLU A 52 10.39 -0.97 3.39
N GLU A 53 9.56 0.05 3.43
CA GLU A 53 8.56 0.23 4.47
C GLU A 53 7.40 -0.73 4.25
N LEU A 54 6.79 -1.15 5.37
CA LEU A 54 5.57 -1.94 5.37
C LEU A 54 4.36 -1.03 5.60
N PHE A 55 3.54 -0.84 4.59
CA PHE A 55 2.24 -0.19 4.74
C PHE A 55 1.18 -1.21 5.13
N VAL A 56 0.33 -0.89 6.10
CA VAL A 56 -0.66 -1.81 6.67
C VAL A 56 -2.01 -1.15 6.85
N MET A 57 -3.06 -1.81 6.38
CA MET A 57 -4.45 -1.50 6.70
C MET A 57 -4.92 -2.42 7.83
N SER A 58 -5.39 -1.86 8.95
CA SER A 58 -5.75 -2.64 10.15
C SER A 58 -6.96 -2.08 10.90
N PRO A 59 -7.68 -2.92 11.67
CA PRO A 59 -7.80 -4.37 11.49
C PRO A 59 -8.56 -4.72 10.20
N PHE A 60 -9.07 -5.94 10.06
CA PHE A 60 -9.87 -6.34 8.89
C PHE A 60 -11.09 -5.43 8.72
N HIS A 61 -11.23 -4.81 7.54
CA HIS A 61 -12.20 -3.75 7.26
C HIS A 61 -12.16 -2.58 8.27
N GLY A 62 -10.98 -2.33 8.85
CA GLY A 62 -10.76 -1.28 9.83
C GLY A 62 -10.64 0.11 9.23
N ASP A 63 -10.14 1.02 10.05
CA ASP A 63 -10.06 2.44 9.76
C ASP A 63 -8.64 3.03 9.93
N THR A 64 -7.66 2.16 10.19
CA THR A 64 -6.29 2.58 10.48
C THR A 64 -5.35 2.22 9.35
N ALA A 65 -4.67 3.21 8.78
CA ALA A 65 -3.59 3.07 7.82
C ALA A 65 -2.27 3.48 8.47
N SER A 66 -1.30 2.57 8.52
CA SER A 66 -0.03 2.78 9.22
C SER A 66 1.17 2.37 8.38
N ILE A 67 2.30 3.04 8.60
CA ILE A 67 3.58 2.73 7.98
C ILE A 67 4.55 2.27 9.06
N TYR A 68 5.23 1.18 8.78
CA TYR A 68 6.25 0.58 9.63
C TYR A 68 7.58 0.56 8.89
N LYS A 69 8.65 0.86 9.60
CA LYS A 69 10.02 0.76 9.08
C LYS A 69 10.82 -0.26 9.88
N LYS A 70 11.75 -0.92 9.23
CA LYS A 70 12.57 -1.94 9.87
C LYS A 70 13.68 -1.31 10.69
N HIS A 71 13.66 -1.55 11.99
CA HIS A 71 14.69 -1.14 12.95
C HIS A 71 15.25 -2.38 13.65
N TRP A 72 16.56 -2.61 13.60
CA TRP A 72 17.22 -3.76 14.24
C TRP A 72 16.56 -5.11 13.88
N GLY A 73 16.10 -5.26 12.65
CA GLY A 73 15.46 -6.48 12.17
C GLY A 73 13.97 -6.62 12.50
N ARG A 74 13.33 -5.62 13.13
CA ARG A 74 11.90 -5.62 13.48
C ARG A 74 11.21 -4.42 12.86
N TYR A 75 9.96 -4.59 12.44
CA TYR A 75 9.13 -3.50 11.97
C TYR A 75 8.53 -2.72 13.16
N GLU A 76 8.81 -1.43 13.21
CA GLU A 76 8.28 -0.48 14.18
C GLU A 76 7.39 0.54 13.47
N LYS A 77 6.25 0.88 14.08
CA LYS A 77 5.34 1.87 13.51
C LYS A 77 5.98 3.25 13.58
N ILE A 78 6.13 3.90 12.42
CA ILE A 78 6.72 5.23 12.27
C ILE A 78 5.70 6.30 11.87
N TYR A 79 4.56 5.87 11.31
CA TYR A 79 3.49 6.77 10.90
C TYR A 79 2.13 6.10 11.02
N GLU A 80 1.12 6.89 11.37
CA GLU A 80 -0.28 6.51 11.30
C GLU A 80 -1.07 7.68 10.70
N TYR A 81 -1.94 7.39 9.75
CA TYR A 81 -2.80 8.40 9.14
C TYR A 81 -3.73 9.00 10.20
N PRO A 82 -3.71 10.34 10.40
CA PRO A 82 -4.36 10.96 11.54
C PRO A 82 -5.89 11.05 11.42
N GLU A 83 -6.43 10.85 10.20
CA GLU A 83 -7.87 10.85 9.99
C GLU A 83 -8.38 9.41 9.88
N LYS A 84 -9.67 9.23 10.17
CA LYS A 84 -10.31 7.92 9.97
C LYS A 84 -10.52 7.64 8.49
N ALA A 85 -10.02 6.50 8.04
CA ALA A 85 -10.25 5.95 6.71
C ALA A 85 -11.20 4.74 6.82
N GLU A 86 -12.46 4.99 7.13
CA GLU A 86 -13.43 3.96 7.53
C GLU A 86 -13.67 2.92 6.43
N PHE A 87 -13.55 1.65 6.78
CA PHE A 87 -13.72 0.54 5.87
C PHE A 87 -12.68 0.54 4.74
N LEU A 88 -11.41 0.47 5.12
CA LEU A 88 -10.27 0.31 4.21
C LEU A 88 -10.45 -0.94 3.35
N HIS A 89 -10.23 -0.82 2.04
CA HIS A 89 -10.51 -1.92 1.12
C HIS A 89 -9.55 -2.01 -0.07
N ALA A 90 -9.26 -0.92 -0.77
CA ALA A 90 -8.33 -0.91 -1.89
C ALA A 90 -6.92 -0.58 -1.42
N LEU A 91 -5.92 -1.30 -1.95
CA LEU A 91 -4.50 -1.06 -1.70
C LEU A 91 -3.69 -1.27 -2.97
N TYR A 92 -2.79 -0.36 -3.25
CA TYR A 92 -1.73 -0.47 -4.24
C TYR A 92 -0.44 0.10 -3.66
N GLY A 93 0.69 -0.52 -3.94
CA GLY A 93 2.01 0.02 -3.60
C GLY A 93 2.99 -0.16 -4.75
N GLY A 94 3.68 0.91 -5.14
CA GLY A 94 4.64 0.90 -6.22
C GLY A 94 4.98 2.30 -6.70
N ASP A 95 5.64 2.37 -7.87
CA ASP A 95 6.02 3.65 -8.49
C ASP A 95 4.86 4.23 -9.29
N ILE A 96 4.58 5.51 -9.10
CA ILE A 96 3.63 6.29 -9.91
C ILE A 96 4.30 7.60 -10.30
N GLY A 97 4.58 7.79 -11.59
CA GLY A 97 5.23 8.99 -12.11
C GLY A 97 6.69 9.14 -11.63
N GLY A 98 7.40 8.04 -11.40
CA GLY A 98 8.76 8.03 -10.87
C GLY A 98 8.85 8.23 -9.35
N ILE A 99 7.71 8.20 -8.64
CA ILE A 99 7.64 8.44 -7.19
C ILE A 99 7.04 7.21 -6.49
N PRO A 100 7.75 6.58 -5.53
CA PRO A 100 7.19 5.53 -4.70
C PRO A 100 5.94 6.02 -3.98
N THR A 101 4.84 5.31 -4.18
CA THR A 101 3.51 5.74 -3.74
C THR A 101 2.71 4.55 -3.22
N VAL A 102 2.00 4.73 -2.12
CA VAL A 102 0.94 3.80 -1.70
C VAL A 102 -0.40 4.48 -1.92
N VAL A 103 -1.31 3.79 -2.60
CA VAL A 103 -2.68 4.27 -2.81
C VAL A 103 -3.65 3.40 -2.02
N VAL A 104 -4.55 4.07 -1.30
CA VAL A 104 -5.52 3.43 -0.40
C VAL A 104 -6.91 3.97 -0.68
N GLY A 105 -7.88 3.07 -0.84
CA GLY A 105 -9.29 3.41 -0.94
C GLY A 105 -10.08 2.96 0.30
N HIS A 106 -10.97 3.83 0.79
CA HIS A 106 -11.88 3.46 1.87
C HIS A 106 -13.34 3.76 1.49
N ARG A 107 -14.25 2.88 1.96
CA ARG A 107 -15.61 2.79 1.44
C ARG A 107 -16.70 3.38 2.33
N LYS A 108 -16.35 3.85 3.53
CA LYS A 108 -17.27 4.53 4.46
C LYS A 108 -16.72 5.88 4.87
N GLY A 109 -17.53 6.66 5.57
CA GLY A 109 -17.17 8.03 5.94
C GLY A 109 -16.95 8.91 4.72
N ALA A 110 -15.80 9.53 4.60
CA ALA A 110 -15.45 10.42 3.49
C ALA A 110 -15.17 9.70 2.15
N ARG A 111 -15.10 8.38 2.13
CA ARG A 111 -14.96 7.52 0.92
C ARG A 111 -13.90 8.02 -0.06
N ARG A 112 -12.70 8.29 0.47
CA ARG A 112 -11.60 8.88 -0.29
C ARG A 112 -10.72 7.81 -0.95
N LEU A 113 -10.08 8.20 -2.03
CA LEU A 113 -8.89 7.56 -2.59
C LEU A 113 -7.70 8.42 -2.22
N LEU A 114 -6.76 7.85 -1.45
CA LEU A 114 -5.63 8.55 -0.84
C LEU A 114 -4.32 8.06 -1.42
N ALA A 115 -3.38 8.96 -1.73
CA ALA A 115 -2.00 8.63 -2.08
C ALA A 115 -1.05 9.07 -0.97
N PHE A 116 -0.22 8.13 -0.50
CA PHE A 116 0.80 8.34 0.52
C PHE A 116 2.17 8.35 -0.15
N ARG A 117 2.95 9.39 0.10
CA ARG A 117 4.32 9.57 -0.39
C ARG A 117 5.23 10.09 0.72
N SER A 118 6.49 9.65 0.73
CA SER A 118 7.48 10.24 1.63
C SER A 118 7.83 11.66 1.18
N ASP A 119 8.06 12.56 2.14
CA ASP A 119 8.64 13.88 1.87
C ASP A 119 10.17 13.87 1.86
N LYS A 120 10.78 12.68 2.04
CA LYS A 120 12.23 12.44 2.14
C LYS A 120 12.92 13.13 3.35
N MET A 121 12.13 13.72 4.25
CA MET A 121 12.59 14.32 5.50
C MET A 121 12.12 13.53 6.74
N GLY A 122 11.60 12.31 6.52
CA GLY A 122 11.10 11.42 7.59
C GLY A 122 9.64 11.62 7.92
N SER A 123 8.89 12.32 7.06
CA SER A 123 7.44 12.49 7.17
C SER A 123 6.73 12.00 5.90
N TYR A 124 5.41 11.89 5.97
CA TYR A 124 4.58 11.40 4.87
C TYR A 124 3.52 12.43 4.51
N LYS A 125 3.43 12.73 3.21
CA LYS A 125 2.36 13.55 2.64
C LYS A 125 1.24 12.64 2.16
N VAL A 126 0.00 13.04 2.45
CA VAL A 126 -1.18 12.33 1.98
C VAL A 126 -1.96 13.27 1.07
N GLN A 127 -2.15 12.83 -0.17
CA GLN A 127 -2.95 13.53 -1.18
C GLN A 127 -4.29 12.82 -1.33
N VAL A 128 -5.37 13.57 -1.35
CA VAL A 128 -6.69 13.07 -1.75
C VAL A 128 -6.73 13.08 -3.28
N LEU A 129 -6.79 11.89 -3.88
CA LEU A 129 -6.92 11.73 -5.33
C LEU A 129 -8.39 11.87 -5.76
N ASP A 130 -9.31 11.33 -4.93
CA ASP A 130 -10.75 11.39 -5.15
C ASP A 130 -11.49 11.27 -3.82
N GLN A 131 -12.76 11.68 -3.80
CA GLN A 131 -13.60 11.62 -2.59
C GLN A 131 -15.06 11.29 -2.94
N ASP A 132 -15.80 10.82 -1.94
CA ASP A 132 -17.21 10.42 -2.06
C ASP A 132 -17.48 9.22 -2.99
N THR A 133 -16.43 8.55 -3.47
CA THR A 133 -16.50 7.48 -4.48
C THR A 133 -16.46 6.06 -3.90
N GLY A 134 -15.67 5.83 -2.85
CA GLY A 134 -15.61 4.54 -2.16
C GLY A 134 -14.94 3.43 -2.97
N ALA A 135 -13.68 3.64 -3.36
CA ALA A 135 -12.92 2.65 -4.13
C ALA A 135 -12.79 1.32 -3.38
N ALA A 136 -13.29 0.25 -4.00
CA ALA A 136 -13.22 -1.12 -3.50
C ALA A 136 -12.02 -1.89 -4.04
N ASN A 137 -11.47 -1.46 -5.16
CA ASN A 137 -10.26 -2.03 -5.75
C ASN A 137 -9.58 -0.99 -6.62
N VAL A 138 -8.26 -1.14 -6.81
CA VAL A 138 -7.46 -0.30 -7.69
C VAL A 138 -6.51 -1.17 -8.51
N LEU A 139 -6.26 -0.78 -9.74
CA LEU A 139 -5.29 -1.39 -10.64
C LEU A 139 -4.43 -0.29 -11.24
N HIS A 140 -3.11 -0.38 -11.06
CA HIS A 140 -2.15 0.49 -11.72
C HIS A 140 -1.50 -0.21 -12.92
N TYR A 141 -1.28 0.55 -14.00
CA TYR A 141 -0.49 0.11 -15.15
C TYR A 141 0.09 1.31 -15.91
N LYS A 142 1.11 1.06 -16.74
CA LYS A 142 1.68 2.07 -17.64
C LYS A 142 1.18 1.86 -19.06
N LYS A 143 0.79 2.95 -19.72
CA LYS A 143 0.43 2.96 -21.13
C LYS A 143 1.11 4.14 -21.83
N ASN A 144 1.93 3.84 -22.82
CA ASN A 144 2.69 4.86 -23.59
C ASN A 144 3.52 5.80 -22.70
N GLY A 145 4.09 5.28 -21.62
CA GLY A 145 4.87 6.06 -20.65
C GLY A 145 4.05 6.78 -19.57
N MET A 146 2.74 6.83 -19.70
CA MET A 146 1.83 7.45 -18.74
C MET A 146 1.40 6.42 -17.68
N ASP A 147 1.44 6.81 -16.43
CA ASP A 147 0.90 6.03 -15.31
C ASP A 147 -0.62 6.20 -15.23
N ILE A 148 -1.32 5.08 -15.22
CA ILE A 148 -2.79 5.04 -15.19
C ILE A 148 -3.23 4.19 -14.00
N MET A 149 -4.19 4.68 -13.24
CA MET A 149 -4.88 3.90 -12.22
C MET A 149 -6.36 3.79 -12.57
N ILE A 150 -6.89 2.59 -12.50
CA ILE A 150 -8.33 2.33 -12.58
C ILE A 150 -8.82 2.01 -11.18
N ALA A 151 -9.90 2.64 -10.75
CA ALA A 151 -10.58 2.33 -9.49
C ALA A 151 -11.99 1.82 -9.75
N ALA A 152 -12.36 0.77 -9.03
CA ALA A 152 -13.74 0.31 -8.94
C ALA A 152 -14.42 1.02 -7.76
N ASN A 153 -15.11 2.10 -8.04
CA ASN A 153 -15.81 2.95 -7.07
C ASN A 153 -17.18 2.35 -6.77
N ARG A 154 -17.21 1.42 -5.84
CA ARG A 154 -18.40 0.60 -5.57
C ARG A 154 -19.58 1.42 -5.07
N GLU A 155 -19.33 2.46 -4.29
CA GLU A 155 -20.40 3.24 -3.64
C GLU A 155 -21.09 4.22 -4.61
N THR A 156 -20.55 4.36 -5.83
CA THR A 156 -21.11 5.16 -6.93
C THR A 156 -21.42 4.34 -8.18
N ASP A 157 -21.22 3.00 -8.15
CA ASP A 157 -21.35 2.09 -9.30
C ASP A 157 -20.55 2.55 -10.52
N GLU A 158 -19.31 3.01 -10.30
CA GLU A 158 -18.46 3.66 -11.29
C GLU A 158 -17.13 2.93 -11.46
N ILE A 159 -16.60 2.93 -12.69
CA ILE A 159 -15.19 2.64 -12.96
C ILE A 159 -14.53 3.97 -13.32
N ALA A 160 -13.68 4.47 -12.44
CA ALA A 160 -12.93 5.70 -12.67
C ALA A 160 -11.52 5.40 -13.18
N MET A 161 -11.00 6.28 -14.04
CA MET A 161 -9.63 6.24 -14.54
C MET A 161 -8.92 7.54 -14.18
N TYR A 162 -7.75 7.41 -13.58
CA TYR A 162 -6.88 8.52 -13.19
C TYR A 162 -5.58 8.43 -13.99
N GLU A 163 -5.20 9.53 -14.63
CA GLU A 163 -3.93 9.68 -15.34
C GLU A 163 -2.98 10.52 -14.48
N PHE A 164 -1.75 10.04 -14.32
CA PHE A 164 -0.72 10.75 -13.55
C PHE A 164 0.32 11.31 -14.51
N GLU A 165 0.45 12.62 -14.51
CA GLU A 165 1.54 13.30 -15.22
C GLU A 165 2.85 13.16 -14.43
N GLU A 166 3.98 13.01 -15.13
CA GLU A 166 5.28 13.05 -14.50
C GLU A 166 5.50 14.43 -13.84
N GLU A 167 5.84 14.45 -12.55
CA GLU A 167 6.25 15.69 -11.90
C GLU A 167 7.58 16.13 -12.54
N THR A 168 7.52 17.03 -13.52
CA THR A 168 8.73 17.69 -14.04
C THR A 168 9.31 18.54 -12.92
N CYS A 169 10.44 18.09 -12.34
CA CYS A 169 11.24 18.92 -11.45
C CYS A 169 11.61 20.23 -12.19
N LYS A 170 11.02 21.33 -11.76
CA LYS A 170 11.45 22.69 -12.13
C LYS A 170 12.50 23.18 -11.14
#